data_a389083016cc4c080b97cf7accbd52ac
#
_entry.id   a389083016cc4c080b97cf7accbd52ac
#
_cell.length_a   1.000
_cell.length_b   1.000
_cell.length_c   1.000
_cell.angle_alpha   90.00
_cell.angle_beta   90.00
_cell.angle_gamma   90.00
#
_symmetry.space_group_name_H-M   'P 1'
#
loop_
_entity.id
_entity.type
_entity.pdbx_description
1 polymer ?
#
loop_
_entity_poly.entity_id
_entity_poly.type
_entity_poly.pdbx_seq_one_letter_code
_entity_poly.pdbx_strand_id
1 'polypeptide(L)'
;MTCAFHLVDDVRNARSDLLVSCQDVSDADLRRRPPDGAWAVIELLAHLPDVDRYYLSQAKQLRDVPGHMFVYFDEEAWARENPDAIERDARAVKLAMAGAHDEVVRWAGSLTPEELDRAGGHPQRGAVTVREMVQRIAGHDRSHTQQVLTIRRALAAAR
;
A
#
# COMPACT_ATOMS: atom_id res chain seq x y z
N MET A 1 21.23 -2.75 12.74
CA MET A 1 19.90 -2.38 13.29
C MET A 1 19.32 -1.25 12.46
N THR A 2 18.23 -1.49 11.76
CA THR A 2 17.55 -0.43 11.01
C THR A 2 16.75 0.40 12.02
N CYS A 3 17.13 1.66 12.21
CA CYS A 3 16.43 2.59 13.10
C CYS A 3 15.03 2.92 12.53
N ALA A 4 14.06 3.30 13.38
CA ALA A 4 12.72 3.73 12.96
C ALA A 4 12.79 4.83 11.87
N PHE A 5 13.78 5.68 11.92
CA PHE A 5 14.02 6.72 10.91
C PHE A 5 14.22 6.15 9.50
N HIS A 6 15.04 5.12 9.33
CA HIS A 6 15.22 4.49 8.02
C HIS A 6 13.98 3.79 7.49
N LEU A 7 13.15 3.23 8.39
CA LEU A 7 11.86 2.63 8.00
C LEU A 7 10.88 3.69 7.50
N VAL A 8 10.82 4.84 8.16
CA VAL A 8 9.98 5.97 7.75
C VAL A 8 10.41 6.50 6.39
N ASP A 9 11.72 6.66 6.17
CA ASP A 9 12.24 7.09 4.87
C ASP A 9 11.95 6.06 3.78
N ASP A 10 12.04 4.77 4.10
CA ASP A 10 11.73 3.69 3.16
C ASP A 10 10.25 3.73 2.72
N VAL A 11 9.33 3.92 3.66
CA VAL A 11 7.89 4.08 3.40
C VAL A 11 7.61 5.32 2.55
N ARG A 12 8.22 6.46 2.89
CA ARG A 12 8.07 7.71 2.13
C ARG A 12 8.59 7.60 0.72
N ASN A 13 9.77 7.02 0.54
CA ASN A 13 10.39 6.85 -0.78
C ASN A 13 9.58 5.91 -1.66
N ALA A 14 9.09 4.79 -1.14
CA ALA A 14 8.26 3.86 -1.89
C ALA A 14 6.97 4.52 -2.39
N ARG A 15 6.28 5.32 -1.54
CA ARG A 15 5.09 6.08 -1.94
C ARG A 15 5.44 7.17 -2.96
N SER A 16 6.55 7.86 -2.80
CA SER A 16 7.01 8.87 -3.76
C SER A 16 7.25 8.26 -5.14
N ASP A 17 7.92 7.11 -5.21
CA ASP A 17 8.17 6.39 -6.46
C ASP A 17 6.88 5.97 -7.15
N LEU A 18 5.88 5.50 -6.38
CA LEU A 18 4.56 5.17 -6.91
C LEU A 18 3.87 6.40 -7.50
N LEU A 19 3.87 7.52 -6.79
CA LEU A 19 3.26 8.76 -7.29
C LEU A 19 3.98 9.28 -8.55
N VAL A 20 5.31 9.20 -8.60
CA VAL A 20 6.09 9.55 -9.79
C VAL A 20 5.74 8.63 -10.96
N SER A 21 5.53 7.33 -10.74
CA SER A 21 5.11 6.40 -11.79
C SER A 21 3.76 6.75 -12.42
N CYS A 22 2.91 7.46 -11.68
CA CYS A 22 1.60 7.96 -12.14
C CYS A 22 1.65 9.39 -12.69
N GLN A 23 2.81 10.05 -12.66
CA GLN A 23 2.97 11.39 -13.18
C GLN A 23 2.73 11.40 -14.69
N ASP A 24 2.10 12.45 -15.19
CA ASP A 24 1.79 12.64 -16.62
C ASP A 24 0.85 11.57 -17.24
N VAL A 25 0.20 10.75 -16.42
CA VAL A 25 -0.87 9.86 -16.88
C VAL A 25 -2.16 10.67 -16.99
N SER A 26 -2.77 10.69 -18.20
CA SER A 26 -4.04 11.37 -18.40
C SER A 26 -5.17 10.73 -17.59
N ASP A 27 -6.22 11.49 -17.26
CA ASP A 27 -7.39 10.94 -16.55
C ASP A 27 -8.02 9.77 -17.32
N ALA A 28 -8.05 9.86 -18.66
CA ALA A 28 -8.53 8.78 -19.51
C ALA A 28 -7.68 7.50 -19.39
N ASP A 29 -6.35 7.63 -19.37
CA ASP A 29 -5.44 6.48 -19.21
C ASP A 29 -5.43 5.95 -17.76
N LEU A 30 -5.63 6.79 -16.76
CA LEU A 30 -5.81 6.33 -15.36
C LEU A 30 -6.99 5.36 -15.22
N ARG A 31 -8.07 5.56 -16.00
CA ARG A 31 -9.30 4.75 -15.97
C ARG A 31 -9.32 3.63 -16.99
N ARG A 32 -8.32 3.55 -17.85
CA ARG A 32 -8.28 2.54 -18.92
C ARG A 32 -7.67 1.26 -18.38
N ARG A 33 -8.45 0.17 -18.42
CA ARG A 33 -7.93 -1.15 -18.10
C ARG A 33 -7.02 -1.67 -19.22
N PRO A 34 -5.94 -2.37 -18.88
CA PRO A 34 -5.11 -3.04 -19.86
C PRO A 34 -5.87 -4.16 -20.59
N PRO A 35 -5.37 -4.64 -21.75
CA PRO A 35 -6.08 -5.65 -22.57
C PRO A 35 -6.36 -6.98 -21.88
N ASP A 36 -5.59 -7.34 -20.87
CA ASP A 36 -5.76 -8.55 -20.05
C ASP A 36 -6.89 -8.44 -19.01
N GLY A 37 -7.54 -7.27 -18.91
CA GLY A 37 -8.63 -7.02 -17.97
C GLY A 37 -8.19 -6.79 -16.53
N ALA A 38 -6.89 -6.64 -16.26
CA ALA A 38 -6.39 -6.24 -14.94
C ALA A 38 -6.91 -4.85 -14.53
N TRP A 39 -6.71 -4.49 -13.27
CA TRP A 39 -7.13 -3.18 -12.75
C TRP A 39 -6.52 -2.03 -13.53
N ALA A 40 -7.31 -0.98 -13.70
CA ALA A 40 -6.81 0.31 -14.14
C ALA A 40 -5.97 0.98 -13.04
N VAL A 41 -5.12 1.93 -13.41
CA VAL A 41 -4.26 2.63 -12.45
C VAL A 41 -5.09 3.28 -11.33
N ILE A 42 -6.25 3.89 -11.66
CA ILE A 42 -7.11 4.53 -10.65
C ILE A 42 -7.64 3.52 -9.62
N GLU A 43 -7.93 2.28 -10.01
CA GLU A 43 -8.37 1.23 -9.10
C GLU A 43 -7.24 0.81 -8.16
N LEU A 44 -5.99 0.69 -8.67
CA LEU A 44 -4.80 0.47 -7.85
C LEU A 44 -4.56 1.59 -6.84
N LEU A 45 -4.79 2.84 -7.22
CA LEU A 45 -4.63 3.96 -6.30
C LEU A 45 -5.77 4.04 -5.28
N ALA A 46 -7.00 3.70 -5.70
CA ALA A 46 -8.19 3.83 -4.86
C ALA A 46 -8.23 2.85 -3.67
N HIS A 47 -7.59 1.66 -3.80
CA HIS A 47 -7.57 0.70 -2.70
C HIS A 47 -6.47 0.99 -1.65
N LEU A 48 -5.43 1.74 -2.01
CA LEU A 48 -4.27 1.99 -1.15
C LEU A 48 -4.59 2.62 0.21
N PRO A 49 -5.51 3.60 0.34
CA PRO A 49 -5.87 4.13 1.65
C PRO A 49 -6.41 3.06 2.60
N ASP A 50 -7.18 2.11 2.08
CA ASP A 50 -7.76 1.03 2.89
C ASP A 50 -6.70 -0.01 3.26
N VAL A 51 -5.78 -0.33 2.33
CA VAL A 51 -4.62 -1.19 2.60
C VAL A 51 -3.70 -0.58 3.65
N ASP A 52 -3.37 0.70 3.53
CA ASP A 52 -2.52 1.42 4.50
C ASP A 52 -3.12 1.33 5.91
N ARG A 53 -4.41 1.66 6.05
CA ARG A 53 -5.11 1.59 7.35
C ARG A 53 -5.22 0.17 7.88
N TYR A 54 -5.47 -0.79 6.99
CA TYR A 54 -5.54 -2.20 7.37
C TYR A 54 -4.20 -2.70 7.92
N TYR A 55 -3.11 -2.51 7.19
CA TYR A 55 -1.79 -2.97 7.64
C TYR A 55 -1.28 -2.16 8.84
N LEU A 56 -1.62 -0.89 8.95
CA LEU A 56 -1.38 -0.11 10.17
C LEU A 56 -2.13 -0.70 11.36
N SER A 57 -3.38 -1.12 11.19
CA SER A 57 -4.17 -1.81 12.22
C SER A 57 -3.52 -3.13 12.62
N GLN A 58 -3.10 -3.95 11.65
CA GLN A 58 -2.40 -5.21 11.91
C GLN A 58 -1.08 -4.98 12.68
N ALA A 59 -0.31 -3.96 12.29
CA ALA A 59 0.93 -3.61 12.98
C ALA A 59 0.70 -3.15 14.43
N LYS A 60 -0.36 -2.39 14.69
CA LYS A 60 -0.78 -2.00 16.05
C LYS A 60 -1.19 -3.22 16.88
N GLN A 61 -1.93 -4.16 16.29
CA GLN A 61 -2.31 -5.40 16.95
C GLN A 61 -1.08 -6.26 17.31
N LEU A 62 -0.11 -6.38 16.41
CA LEU A 62 1.15 -7.07 16.67
C LEU A 62 1.94 -6.44 17.83
N ARG A 63 1.91 -5.10 17.91
CA ARG A 63 2.55 -4.37 19.01
C ARG A 63 1.86 -4.57 20.35
N ASP A 64 0.52 -4.53 20.37
CA ASP A 64 -0.26 -4.34 21.61
C ASP A 64 -0.88 -5.63 22.11
N VAL A 65 -1.10 -6.64 21.25
CA VAL A 65 -1.79 -7.87 21.58
C VAL A 65 -0.86 -9.08 21.49
N PRO A 66 -0.41 -9.65 22.62
CA PRO A 66 0.43 -10.85 22.59
C PRO A 66 -0.24 -11.99 21.83
N GLY A 67 0.52 -12.60 20.90
CA GLY A 67 0.03 -13.73 20.12
C GLY A 67 -0.94 -13.37 18.97
N HIS A 68 -1.13 -12.07 18.67
CA HIS A 68 -1.94 -11.68 17.51
C HIS A 68 -1.46 -12.41 16.23
N MET A 69 -2.41 -13.01 15.50
CA MET A 69 -2.14 -13.66 14.22
C MET A 69 -2.36 -12.65 13.08
N PHE A 70 -1.32 -12.39 12.32
CA PHE A 70 -1.39 -11.55 11.12
C PHE A 70 -2.35 -12.14 10.08
N VAL A 71 -3.16 -11.29 9.48
CA VAL A 71 -4.08 -11.62 8.38
C VAL A 71 -3.77 -10.72 7.19
N TYR A 72 -3.74 -11.31 6.00
CA TYR A 72 -3.56 -10.54 4.75
C TYR A 72 -4.80 -9.71 4.43
N PHE A 73 -4.58 -8.56 3.80
CA PHE A 73 -5.66 -7.79 3.17
C PHE A 73 -6.26 -8.60 2.02
N ASP A 74 -7.59 -8.64 1.96
CA ASP A 74 -8.32 -9.34 0.89
C ASP A 74 -8.66 -8.36 -0.24
N GLU A 75 -7.79 -8.31 -1.26
CA GLU A 75 -7.97 -7.43 -2.42
C GLU A 75 -9.18 -7.83 -3.28
N GLU A 76 -9.50 -9.13 -3.34
CA GLU A 76 -10.67 -9.61 -4.09
C GLU A 76 -11.98 -9.20 -3.40
N ALA A 77 -12.04 -9.30 -2.07
CA ALA A 77 -13.17 -8.79 -1.30
C ALA A 77 -13.32 -7.29 -1.49
N TRP A 78 -12.22 -6.54 -1.38
CA TRP A 78 -12.23 -5.10 -1.60
C TRP A 78 -12.75 -4.73 -2.99
N ALA A 79 -12.32 -5.42 -4.05
CA ALA A 79 -12.77 -5.17 -5.41
C ALA A 79 -14.28 -5.42 -5.59
N ARG A 80 -14.80 -6.48 -4.98
CA ARG A 80 -16.25 -6.76 -5.00
C ARG A 80 -17.09 -5.71 -4.28
N GLU A 81 -16.54 -5.14 -3.20
CA GLU A 81 -17.20 -4.13 -2.37
C GLU A 81 -17.09 -2.72 -2.96
N ASN A 82 -16.14 -2.49 -3.88
CA ASN A 82 -15.83 -1.19 -4.48
C ASN A 82 -15.90 -1.24 -6.02
N PRO A 83 -17.03 -1.66 -6.62
CA PRO A 83 -17.16 -1.78 -8.08
C PRO A 83 -17.07 -0.42 -8.80
N ASP A 84 -17.29 0.68 -8.08
CA ASP A 84 -17.22 2.06 -8.54
C ASP A 84 -15.79 2.67 -8.48
N ALA A 85 -14.79 1.90 -8.03
CA ALA A 85 -13.43 2.40 -7.83
C ALA A 85 -12.84 3.04 -9.10
N ILE A 86 -13.18 2.52 -10.27
CA ILE A 86 -12.72 3.04 -11.56
C ILE A 86 -13.29 4.44 -11.88
N GLU A 87 -14.41 4.83 -11.28
CA GLU A 87 -15.09 6.10 -11.52
C GLU A 87 -14.73 7.19 -10.48
N ARG A 88 -13.98 6.83 -9.44
CA ARG A 88 -13.61 7.76 -8.37
C ARG A 88 -12.80 8.94 -8.89
N ASP A 89 -13.04 10.10 -8.31
CA ASP A 89 -12.26 11.31 -8.61
C ASP A 89 -10.78 11.12 -8.24
N ALA A 90 -9.88 11.33 -9.22
CA ALA A 90 -8.45 11.08 -9.04
C ALA A 90 -7.82 11.99 -7.98
N ARG A 91 -8.30 13.23 -7.83
CA ARG A 91 -7.82 14.16 -6.80
C ARG A 91 -8.26 13.70 -5.41
N ALA A 92 -9.51 13.29 -5.27
CA ALA A 92 -10.03 12.75 -4.02
C ALA A 92 -9.28 11.49 -3.59
N VAL A 93 -8.99 10.57 -4.53
CA VAL A 93 -8.18 9.38 -4.30
C VAL A 93 -6.79 9.75 -3.80
N LYS A 94 -6.09 10.68 -4.45
CA LYS A 94 -4.74 11.13 -4.05
C LYS A 94 -4.75 11.78 -2.66
N LEU A 95 -5.78 12.56 -2.31
CA LEU A 95 -5.92 13.13 -0.98
C LEU A 95 -6.14 12.05 0.09
N ALA A 96 -6.98 11.06 -0.18
CA ALA A 96 -7.18 9.94 0.72
C ALA A 96 -5.90 9.12 0.93
N MET A 97 -5.14 8.87 -0.15
CA MET A 97 -3.82 8.23 -0.08
C MET A 97 -2.85 9.01 0.80
N ALA A 98 -2.76 10.33 0.63
CA ALA A 98 -1.88 11.18 1.43
C ALA A 98 -2.25 11.08 2.91
N GLY A 99 -3.54 11.20 3.26
CA GLY A 99 -3.99 11.12 4.64
C GLY A 99 -3.68 9.78 5.31
N ALA A 100 -3.97 8.66 4.64
CA ALA A 100 -3.69 7.33 5.16
C ALA A 100 -2.18 7.08 5.30
N HIS A 101 -1.39 7.52 4.32
CA HIS A 101 0.05 7.41 4.36
C HIS A 101 0.68 8.22 5.50
N ASP A 102 0.20 9.45 5.74
CA ASP A 102 0.65 10.28 6.86
C ASP A 102 0.35 9.62 8.22
N GLU A 103 -0.75 8.89 8.35
CA GLU A 103 -1.04 8.11 9.56
C GLU A 103 0.02 7.02 9.78
N VAL A 104 0.38 6.28 8.73
CA VAL A 104 1.44 5.25 8.76
C VAL A 104 2.78 5.86 9.15
N VAL A 105 3.18 6.94 8.48
CA VAL A 105 4.46 7.62 8.69
C VAL A 105 4.59 8.14 10.12
N ARG A 106 3.57 8.82 10.63
CA ARG A 106 3.56 9.34 12.00
C ARG A 106 3.66 8.22 13.04
N TRP A 107 2.88 7.17 12.84
CA TRP A 107 2.90 6.04 13.76
C TRP A 107 4.24 5.29 13.72
N ALA A 108 4.76 4.96 12.54
CA ALA A 108 6.04 4.27 12.38
C ALA A 108 7.21 5.09 12.99
N GLY A 109 7.17 6.43 12.83
CA GLY A 109 8.16 7.33 13.40
C GLY A 109 8.11 7.46 14.92
N SER A 110 7.01 7.06 15.56
CA SER A 110 6.85 7.09 17.03
C SER A 110 7.31 5.80 17.72
N LEU A 111 7.65 4.75 16.96
CA LEU A 111 7.98 3.44 17.52
C LEU A 111 9.39 3.41 18.11
N THR A 112 9.53 2.79 19.28
CA THR A 112 10.84 2.47 19.86
C THR A 112 11.44 1.23 19.18
N PRO A 113 12.77 1.01 19.30
CA PRO A 113 13.41 -0.22 18.82
C PRO A 113 12.75 -1.50 19.38
N GLU A 114 12.41 -1.48 20.67
CA GLU A 114 11.76 -2.61 21.36
C GLU A 114 10.36 -2.88 20.81
N GLU A 115 9.60 -1.85 20.49
CA GLU A 115 8.27 -2.00 19.86
C GLU A 115 8.37 -2.53 18.45
N LEU A 116 9.38 -2.12 17.68
CA LEU A 116 9.65 -2.62 16.34
C LEU A 116 9.96 -4.12 16.31
N ASP A 117 10.56 -4.65 17.36
CA ASP A 117 10.97 -6.05 17.47
C ASP A 117 9.85 -6.95 18.07
N ARG A 118 8.74 -6.37 18.54
CA ARG A 118 7.58 -7.16 18.95
C ARG A 118 7.06 -7.98 17.78
N ALA A 119 6.66 -9.21 18.06
CA ALA A 119 6.23 -10.17 17.05
C ALA A 119 4.88 -10.81 17.40
N GLY A 120 4.18 -11.22 16.36
CA GLY A 120 3.00 -12.08 16.43
C GLY A 120 3.11 -13.22 15.45
N GLY A 121 2.01 -13.97 15.29
CA GLY A 121 1.97 -15.11 14.38
C GLY A 121 1.86 -14.69 12.92
N HIS A 122 2.46 -15.48 12.04
CA HIS A 122 2.31 -15.35 10.59
C HIS A 122 1.87 -16.70 10.01
N PRO A 123 0.81 -16.75 9.17
CA PRO A 123 0.19 -18.01 8.74
C PRO A 123 1.11 -18.93 7.95
N GLN A 124 2.15 -18.39 7.31
CA GLN A 124 3.05 -19.16 6.44
C GLN A 124 4.49 -19.24 6.98
N ARG A 125 4.92 -18.27 7.82
CA ARG A 125 6.32 -18.15 8.26
C ARG A 125 6.53 -18.37 9.75
N GLY A 126 5.46 -18.65 10.47
CA GLY A 126 5.46 -18.82 11.92
C GLY A 126 5.39 -17.49 12.69
N ALA A 127 6.18 -16.50 12.32
CA ALA A 127 6.20 -15.20 13.01
C ALA A 127 6.35 -14.03 12.04
N VAL A 128 5.92 -12.83 12.51
CA VAL A 128 6.13 -11.54 11.85
C VAL A 128 6.32 -10.47 12.91
N THR A 129 7.25 -9.57 12.70
CA THR A 129 7.50 -8.42 13.60
C THR A 129 6.76 -7.16 13.15
N VAL A 130 6.60 -6.20 14.07
CA VAL A 130 6.11 -4.85 13.75
C VAL A 130 6.97 -4.20 12.67
N ARG A 131 8.29 -4.35 12.75
CA ARG A 131 9.26 -3.88 11.75
C ARG A 131 8.94 -4.42 10.35
N GLU A 132 8.74 -5.73 10.22
CA GLU A 132 8.40 -6.37 8.95
C GLU A 132 7.04 -5.89 8.40
N MET A 133 6.10 -5.54 9.27
CA MET A 133 4.83 -4.95 8.83
C MET A 133 4.99 -3.55 8.24
N VAL A 134 5.85 -2.71 8.83
CA VAL A 134 6.18 -1.40 8.24
C VAL A 134 6.88 -1.56 6.89
N GLN A 135 7.82 -2.50 6.80
CA GLN A 135 8.50 -2.84 5.53
C GLN A 135 7.53 -3.38 4.48
N ARG A 136 6.51 -4.13 4.89
CA ARG A 136 5.46 -4.63 3.99
C ARG A 136 4.68 -3.50 3.33
N ILE A 137 4.36 -2.43 4.04
CA ILE A 137 3.67 -1.26 3.48
C ILE A 137 4.51 -0.65 2.36
N ALA A 138 5.81 -0.43 2.58
CA ALA A 138 6.72 0.04 1.55
C ALA A 138 6.85 -0.94 0.38
N GLY A 139 6.93 -2.24 0.66
CA GLY A 139 6.99 -3.30 -0.35
C GLY A 139 5.73 -3.35 -1.22
N HIS A 140 4.56 -3.10 -0.65
CA HIS A 140 3.29 -3.03 -1.36
C HIS A 140 3.27 -1.87 -2.37
N ASP A 141 3.70 -0.68 -1.95
CA ASP A 141 3.83 0.47 -2.85
C ASP A 141 4.79 0.19 -4.02
N ARG A 142 5.93 -0.46 -3.76
CA ARG A 142 6.88 -0.85 -4.81
C ARG A 142 6.28 -1.85 -5.79
N SER A 143 5.49 -2.81 -5.30
CA SER A 143 4.77 -3.74 -6.17
C SER A 143 3.82 -3.00 -7.10
N HIS A 144 3.05 -2.04 -6.57
CA HIS A 144 2.14 -1.24 -7.39
C HIS A 144 2.87 -0.29 -8.33
N THR A 145 4.04 0.23 -7.97
CA THR A 145 4.89 0.97 -8.91
C THR A 145 5.19 0.13 -10.16
N GLN A 146 5.58 -1.12 -9.99
CA GLN A 146 5.85 -2.03 -11.11
C GLN A 146 4.58 -2.33 -11.92
N GLN A 147 3.44 -2.52 -11.26
CA GLN A 147 2.15 -2.71 -11.93
C GLN A 147 1.76 -1.49 -12.77
N VAL A 148 1.87 -0.28 -12.23
CA VAL A 148 1.59 0.96 -12.97
C VAL A 148 2.46 1.06 -14.23
N LEU A 149 3.76 0.80 -14.11
CA LEU A 149 4.68 0.83 -15.25
C LEU A 149 4.31 -0.22 -16.30
N THR A 150 3.88 -1.40 -15.88
CA THR A 150 3.41 -2.47 -16.78
C THR A 150 2.14 -2.07 -17.51
N ILE A 151 1.15 -1.51 -16.79
CA ILE A 151 -0.10 -1.01 -17.39
C ILE A 151 0.20 0.08 -18.42
N ARG A 152 1.06 1.04 -18.08
CA ARG A 152 1.44 2.12 -19.01
C ARG A 152 2.04 1.59 -20.30
N ARG A 153 2.93 0.58 -20.23
CA ARG A 153 3.50 -0.06 -21.42
C ARG A 153 2.42 -0.77 -22.26
N ALA A 154 1.52 -1.50 -21.61
CA ALA A 154 0.43 -2.21 -22.29
C ALA A 154 -0.53 -1.24 -23.00
N LEU A 155 -0.89 -0.13 -22.35
CA LEU A 155 -1.73 0.91 -22.95
C LEU A 155 -1.04 1.63 -24.11
N ALA A 156 0.25 1.87 -24.03
CA ALA A 156 1.03 2.47 -25.13
C ALA A 156 1.12 1.53 -26.34
N ALA A 157 1.29 0.23 -26.14
CA ALA A 157 1.35 -0.77 -27.19
C ALA A 157 -0.01 -1.02 -27.88
N ALA A 158 -1.13 -0.66 -27.22
CA ALA A 158 -2.49 -0.83 -27.73
C ALA A 158 -3.04 0.40 -28.48
N ARG A 159 -2.21 1.42 -28.73
CA ARG A 159 -2.53 2.63 -29.53
C ARG A 159 -2.09 2.47 -30.95
#